data_d118e61af96ff99a2245438cb2fc9a80
#
_entry.id   d118e61af96ff99a2245438cb2fc9a80
#
_cell.length_a   1.000
_cell.length_b   1.000
_cell.length_c   1.000
_cell.angle_alpha   90.00
_cell.angle_beta   90.00
_cell.angle_gamma   90.00
#
_symmetry.space_group_name_H-M   'P 1'
#
loop_
_entity.id
_entity.type
_entity.pdbx_description
1 polymer ?
#
loop_
_entity_poly.entity_id
_entity_poly.type
_entity_poly.pdbx_seq_one_letter_code
_entity_poly.pdbx_strand_id
1 'polypeptide(L)'
;NLYTIMTEMLEFGPGVVKAGTTMGAAPYGEPSQKIKDNWELLSEPQHQMTNVTDNMTFNCWAASYITERPWQELRGWIDEERVLGISRMEKDFLYPLRVLKGREEMSLEERFNHAASIQYTLEKTIQKYSKQLFEMTEGLNDGNLCIVGGTMLNCTSNYKLLKQMDFDNLYMYPATGDDGLSVGAALFCSYQL
;
A
#
# COMPACT_ATOMS: atom_id res chain seq x y z
N ASN A 1 1.13 4.00 5.27
CA ASN A 1 1.20 4.11 3.81
C ASN A 1 -0.19 4.36 3.20
N LEU A 2 -0.24 4.72 1.91
CA LEU A 2 -1.48 5.06 1.22
C LEU A 2 -2.53 3.95 1.30
N TYR A 3 -2.13 2.70 1.11
CA TYR A 3 -3.04 1.56 1.14
C TYR A 3 -3.71 1.38 2.52
N THR A 4 -2.95 1.59 3.60
CA THR A 4 -3.45 1.58 4.98
C THR A 4 -4.49 2.68 5.21
N ILE A 5 -4.20 3.93 4.79
CA ILE A 5 -5.12 5.06 4.90
C ILE A 5 -6.40 4.79 4.11
N MET A 6 -6.29 4.30 2.88
CA MET A 6 -7.45 3.93 2.07
C MET A 6 -8.31 2.86 2.74
N THR A 7 -7.71 1.83 3.36
CA THR A 7 -8.45 0.79 4.08
C THR A 7 -9.30 1.37 5.21
N GLU A 8 -8.76 2.32 5.96
CA GLU A 8 -9.49 3.03 7.03
C GLU A 8 -10.57 3.94 6.47
N MET A 9 -10.29 4.68 5.41
CA MET A 9 -11.27 5.56 4.75
C MET A 9 -12.46 4.81 4.18
N LEU A 10 -12.24 3.61 3.68
CA LEU A 10 -13.29 2.73 3.15
C LEU A 10 -14.06 2.00 4.27
N GLU A 11 -13.75 2.31 5.53
CA GLU A 11 -14.38 1.71 6.71
C GLU A 11 -14.26 0.19 6.79
N PHE A 12 -13.20 -0.38 6.20
CA PHE A 12 -12.91 -1.81 6.30
C PHE A 12 -12.21 -2.18 7.62
N GLY A 13 -11.89 -1.17 8.46
CA GLY A 13 -11.28 -1.31 9.77
C GLY A 13 -9.84 -0.78 9.82
N PRO A 14 -9.10 -1.07 10.91
CA PRO A 14 -7.74 -0.57 11.09
C PRO A 14 -6.83 -1.00 9.93
N GLY A 15 -6.27 -0.02 9.21
CA GLY A 15 -5.61 -0.24 7.93
C GLY A 15 -4.44 -1.21 7.97
N VAL A 16 -3.67 -1.20 9.06
CA VAL A 16 -2.54 -2.13 9.24
C VAL A 16 -3.00 -3.59 9.31
N VAL A 17 -4.15 -3.85 9.98
CA VAL A 17 -4.67 -5.20 10.20
C VAL A 17 -5.60 -5.65 9.07
N LYS A 18 -6.31 -4.69 8.45
CA LYS A 18 -7.42 -4.95 7.51
C LYS A 18 -7.08 -4.63 6.05
N ALA A 19 -5.82 -4.38 5.71
CA ALA A 19 -5.39 -4.15 4.33
C ALA A 19 -5.82 -5.29 3.37
N GLY A 20 -5.82 -6.53 3.85
CA GLY A 20 -6.34 -7.68 3.10
C GLY A 20 -7.83 -7.57 2.74
N THR A 21 -8.64 -6.85 3.53
CA THR A 21 -10.06 -6.60 3.20
C THR A 21 -10.18 -5.69 1.99
N THR A 22 -9.36 -4.64 1.89
CA THR A 22 -9.31 -3.75 0.72
C THR A 22 -8.89 -4.53 -0.54
N MET A 23 -7.87 -5.39 -0.43
CA MET A 23 -7.45 -6.28 -1.51
C MET A 23 -8.60 -7.20 -1.96
N GLY A 24 -9.31 -7.82 -1.01
CA GLY A 24 -10.43 -8.72 -1.29
C GLY A 24 -11.68 -8.00 -1.83
N ALA A 25 -11.85 -6.71 -1.53
CA ALA A 25 -12.94 -5.88 -2.02
C ALA A 25 -12.71 -5.37 -3.45
N ALA A 26 -11.46 -5.18 -3.85
CA ALA A 26 -11.09 -4.61 -5.14
C ALA A 26 -11.70 -5.33 -6.36
N PRO A 27 -11.82 -6.67 -6.42
CA PRO A 27 -12.43 -7.37 -7.56
C PRO A 27 -13.92 -7.10 -7.75
N TYR A 28 -14.60 -6.52 -6.78
CA TYR A 28 -16.03 -6.19 -6.87
C TYR A 28 -16.29 -4.76 -7.38
N GLY A 29 -15.24 -3.99 -7.62
CA GLY A 29 -15.31 -2.62 -8.14
C GLY A 29 -14.50 -2.43 -9.41
N GLU A 30 -14.65 -1.23 -9.99
CA GLU A 30 -13.92 -0.80 -11.16
C GLU A 30 -13.02 0.39 -10.82
N PRO A 31 -11.73 0.38 -11.19
CA PRO A 31 -10.86 1.53 -11.02
C PRO A 31 -11.38 2.70 -11.86
N SER A 32 -11.46 3.90 -11.29
CA SER A 32 -11.90 5.07 -12.03
C SER A 32 -10.97 5.36 -13.21
N GLN A 33 -11.54 5.91 -14.31
CA GLN A 33 -10.76 6.28 -15.48
C GLN A 33 -9.67 7.30 -15.14
N LYS A 34 -9.98 8.25 -14.27
CA LYS A 34 -9.03 9.21 -13.73
C LYS A 34 -7.80 8.55 -13.13
N ILE A 35 -7.98 7.47 -12.36
CA ILE A 35 -6.86 6.74 -11.77
C ILE A 35 -6.12 5.92 -12.82
N LYS A 36 -6.81 5.32 -13.77
CA LYS A 36 -6.17 4.59 -14.88
C LYS A 36 -5.21 5.48 -15.67
N ASP A 37 -5.61 6.74 -15.89
CA ASP A 37 -4.84 7.71 -16.68
C ASP A 37 -3.72 8.38 -15.88
N ASN A 38 -3.82 8.44 -14.57
CA ASN A 38 -2.93 9.26 -13.72
C ASN A 38 -2.31 8.50 -12.52
N TRP A 39 -2.28 7.18 -12.54
CA TRP A 39 -1.76 6.38 -11.43
C TRP A 39 -0.30 6.70 -11.05
N GLU A 40 0.49 7.17 -12.01
CA GLU A 40 1.90 7.54 -11.79
C GLU A 40 2.05 8.67 -10.78
N LEU A 41 1.11 9.64 -10.76
CA LEU A 41 1.10 10.71 -9.77
C LEU A 41 1.04 10.21 -8.33
N LEU A 42 0.49 9.00 -8.13
CA LEU A 42 0.35 8.37 -6.83
C LEU A 42 1.54 7.48 -6.46
N SER A 43 2.43 7.21 -7.41
CA SER A 43 3.59 6.32 -7.24
C SER A 43 4.93 7.06 -7.10
N GLU A 44 5.10 8.23 -7.71
CA GLU A 44 6.41 8.88 -7.85
C GLU A 44 6.91 9.71 -6.66
N PRO A 45 6.08 10.46 -5.92
CA PRO A 45 6.59 11.44 -4.96
C PRO A 45 7.25 10.86 -3.71
N GLN A 46 7.08 9.57 -3.43
CA GLN A 46 7.59 8.97 -2.19
C GLN A 46 9.12 8.97 -2.07
N HIS A 47 9.85 9.07 -3.17
CA HIS A 47 11.33 9.12 -3.16
C HIS A 47 11.91 10.45 -2.68
N GLN A 48 11.11 11.52 -2.70
CA GLN A 48 11.56 12.87 -2.31
C GLN A 48 11.14 13.25 -0.90
N MET A 49 10.38 12.39 -0.22
CA MET A 49 9.86 12.68 1.11
C MET A 49 10.87 12.28 2.18
N THR A 50 11.48 13.28 2.77
CA THR A 50 12.57 13.11 3.75
C THR A 50 12.08 12.94 5.18
N ASN A 51 10.79 13.18 5.45
CA ASN A 51 10.23 13.09 6.79
C ASN A 51 8.82 12.48 6.84
N VAL A 52 8.40 12.09 8.05
CA VAL A 52 7.10 11.42 8.29
C VAL A 52 5.92 12.34 7.95
N THR A 53 6.06 13.64 8.22
CA THR A 53 4.99 14.64 7.99
C THR A 53 4.69 14.79 6.50
N ASP A 54 5.72 14.87 5.66
CA ASP A 54 5.56 14.99 4.21
C ASP A 54 4.91 13.73 3.62
N ASN A 55 5.33 12.57 4.11
CA ASN A 55 4.74 11.29 3.70
C ASN A 55 3.26 11.20 4.08
N MET A 56 2.88 11.60 5.29
CA MET A 56 1.48 11.63 5.72
C MET A 56 0.66 12.61 4.88
N THR A 57 1.17 13.82 4.64
CA THR A 57 0.49 14.82 3.81
C THR A 57 0.26 14.30 2.40
N PHE A 58 1.26 13.65 1.80
CA PHE A 58 1.13 13.03 0.49
C PHE A 58 0.08 11.92 0.48
N ASN A 59 0.11 11.01 1.45
CA ASN A 59 -0.85 9.91 1.53
C ASN A 59 -2.28 10.42 1.71
N CYS A 60 -2.50 11.50 2.46
CA CYS A 60 -3.81 12.14 2.60
C CYS A 60 -4.26 12.80 1.30
N TRP A 61 -3.34 13.50 0.60
CA TRP A 61 -3.63 14.06 -0.71
C TRP A 61 -3.97 12.97 -1.73
N ALA A 62 -3.20 11.90 -1.79
CA ALA A 62 -3.42 10.77 -2.70
C ALA A 62 -4.76 10.07 -2.41
N ALA A 63 -5.12 9.88 -1.14
CA ALA A 63 -6.39 9.34 -0.74
C ALA A 63 -7.57 10.26 -1.16
N SER A 64 -7.41 11.58 -1.00
CA SER A 64 -8.36 12.58 -1.49
C SER A 64 -8.48 12.55 -3.01
N TYR A 65 -7.37 12.39 -3.71
CA TYR A 65 -7.37 12.28 -5.17
C TYR A 65 -8.15 11.06 -5.67
N ILE A 66 -8.00 9.92 -4.99
CA ILE A 66 -8.70 8.66 -5.32
C ILE A 66 -10.19 8.78 -5.00
N THR A 67 -10.55 9.30 -3.83
CA THR A 67 -11.93 9.32 -3.33
C THR A 67 -12.73 10.54 -3.76
N GLU A 68 -12.07 11.52 -4.39
CA GLU A 68 -12.66 12.83 -4.76
C GLU A 68 -13.22 13.62 -3.56
N ARG A 69 -12.79 13.28 -2.34
CA ARG A 69 -13.17 13.96 -1.11
C ARG A 69 -12.12 15.00 -0.72
N PRO A 70 -12.51 16.18 -0.21
CA PRO A 70 -11.56 17.24 0.15
C PRO A 70 -10.52 16.75 1.17
N TRP A 71 -9.24 16.93 0.87
CA TRP A 71 -8.15 16.50 1.76
C TRP A 71 -8.13 17.23 3.11
N GLN A 72 -8.71 18.42 3.19
CA GLN A 72 -8.86 19.18 4.43
C GLN A 72 -9.73 18.42 5.45
N GLU A 73 -10.69 17.66 5.00
CA GLU A 73 -11.50 16.80 5.85
C GLU A 73 -10.70 15.60 6.36
N LEU A 74 -9.67 15.18 5.60
CA LEU A 74 -8.74 14.14 6.00
C LEU A 74 -7.65 14.67 6.93
N ARG A 75 -7.31 15.95 6.86
CA ARG A 75 -6.31 16.60 7.70
C ARG A 75 -6.69 16.64 9.18
N GLY A 76 -7.97 16.66 9.51
CA GLY A 76 -8.46 16.51 10.88
C GLY A 76 -8.11 15.15 11.52
N TRP A 77 -7.56 14.22 10.74
CA TRP A 77 -7.02 12.95 11.21
C TRP A 77 -5.56 13.04 11.64
N ILE A 78 -4.85 14.06 11.14
CA ILE A 78 -3.46 14.34 11.48
C ILE A 78 -3.49 15.37 12.60
N ASP A 79 -3.91 14.97 13.79
CA ASP A 79 -3.70 15.79 14.97
C ASP A 79 -2.18 15.86 15.20
N GLU A 80 -1.62 17.09 15.34
CA GLU A 80 -0.17 17.30 15.52
C GLU A 80 0.37 16.48 16.70
N GLU A 81 -0.43 16.23 17.71
CA GLU A 81 -0.08 15.34 18.83
C GLU A 81 0.14 13.87 18.39
N ARG A 82 -0.47 13.43 17.30
CA ARG A 82 -0.34 12.06 16.80
C ARG A 82 0.94 11.81 16.03
N VAL A 83 1.42 12.81 15.29
CA VAL A 83 2.70 12.75 14.56
C VAL A 83 3.89 12.69 15.54
N LEU A 84 3.74 13.30 16.71
CA LEU A 84 4.75 13.30 17.77
C LEU A 84 4.60 12.15 18.78
N GLY A 85 3.48 11.45 18.78
CA GLY A 85 3.09 10.47 19.79
C GLY A 85 3.23 9.00 19.40
N ILE A 86 4.33 8.60 18.75
CA ILE A 86 4.64 7.18 18.49
C ILE A 86 4.70 6.32 19.78
N SER A 87 4.68 6.95 20.96
CA SER A 87 4.74 6.28 22.27
C SER A 87 3.39 5.98 22.93
N ARG A 88 2.24 6.26 22.30
CA ARG A 88 0.90 5.97 22.86
C ARG A 88 0.13 4.92 22.09
N MET A 89 0.77 3.82 21.71
CA MET A 89 0.16 2.73 20.92
C MET A 89 -1.02 2.01 21.58
N GLU A 90 -1.28 2.19 22.87
CA GLU A 90 -2.28 1.37 23.59
C GLU A 90 -3.69 1.96 23.66
N LYS A 91 -3.91 3.25 23.39
CA LYS A 91 -5.24 3.87 23.48
C LYS A 91 -5.93 4.15 22.15
N ASP A 92 -5.24 4.03 21.03
CA ASP A 92 -5.64 4.62 19.76
C ASP A 92 -6.08 3.63 18.67
N PHE A 93 -6.18 2.36 18.97
CA PHE A 93 -6.74 1.37 18.04
C PHE A 93 -8.21 1.62 17.65
N LEU A 94 -8.93 2.45 18.43
CA LEU A 94 -10.35 2.77 18.23
C LEU A 94 -10.59 4.17 17.65
N TYR A 95 -9.54 4.94 17.37
CA TYR A 95 -9.66 6.34 16.98
C TYR A 95 -10.18 6.61 15.57
N PRO A 96 -9.85 5.80 14.54
CA PRO A 96 -10.34 6.04 13.17
C PRO A 96 -11.86 6.07 13.06
N LEU A 97 -12.55 5.26 13.84
CA LEU A 97 -14.02 5.15 13.80
C LEU A 97 -14.78 6.37 14.37
N ARG A 98 -14.09 7.26 15.13
CA ARG A 98 -14.71 8.45 15.73
C ARG A 98 -14.77 9.66 14.79
N VAL A 99 -13.87 9.74 13.83
CA VAL A 99 -13.73 10.90 12.94
C VAL A 99 -14.78 10.89 11.82
N LEU A 100 -15.36 9.73 11.53
CA LEU A 100 -16.35 9.56 10.46
C LEU A 100 -17.79 9.92 10.88
N LYS A 101 -18.05 10.24 12.14
CA LYS A 101 -19.37 10.69 12.59
C LYS A 101 -19.72 12.03 11.96
N GLY A 102 -20.63 12.02 10.99
CA GLY A 102 -21.18 13.21 10.33
C GLY A 102 -20.87 13.34 8.85
N ARG A 103 -20.21 12.36 8.22
CA ARG A 103 -20.01 12.31 6.76
C ARG A 103 -21.15 11.54 6.09
N GLU A 104 -21.45 11.92 4.86
CA GLU A 104 -22.24 11.06 3.98
C GLU A 104 -21.56 9.71 3.87
N GLU A 105 -22.28 8.66 4.23
CA GLU A 105 -21.76 7.30 4.13
C GLU A 105 -21.48 6.97 2.67
N MET A 106 -20.30 6.40 2.40
CA MET A 106 -20.01 5.83 1.10
C MET A 106 -20.94 4.65 0.84
N SER A 107 -21.53 4.58 -0.33
CA SER A 107 -22.22 3.40 -0.79
C SER A 107 -21.23 2.22 -0.88
N LEU A 108 -21.73 0.99 -0.84
CA LEU A 108 -20.89 -0.19 -0.98
C LEU A 108 -20.17 -0.23 -2.35
N GLU A 109 -20.85 0.22 -3.40
CA GLU A 109 -20.30 0.33 -4.75
C GLU A 109 -19.13 1.33 -4.79
N GLU A 110 -19.27 2.51 -4.21
CA GLU A 110 -18.17 3.48 -4.11
C GLU A 110 -16.97 2.91 -3.36
N ARG A 111 -17.19 2.21 -2.23
CA ARG A 111 -16.12 1.55 -1.48
C ARG A 111 -15.38 0.54 -2.35
N PHE A 112 -16.08 -0.26 -3.13
CA PHE A 112 -15.48 -1.24 -4.04
C PHE A 112 -14.70 -0.56 -5.16
N ASN A 113 -15.23 0.49 -5.77
CA ASN A 113 -14.56 1.24 -6.84
C ASN A 113 -13.28 1.93 -6.33
N HIS A 114 -13.29 2.48 -5.13
CA HIS A 114 -12.09 3.04 -4.53
C HIS A 114 -11.08 1.97 -4.13
N ALA A 115 -11.54 0.81 -3.63
CA ALA A 115 -10.68 -0.34 -3.38
C ALA A 115 -10.01 -0.85 -4.66
N ALA A 116 -10.76 -0.93 -5.76
CA ALA A 116 -10.23 -1.27 -7.08
C ALA A 116 -9.21 -0.22 -7.57
N SER A 117 -9.45 1.07 -7.31
CA SER A 117 -8.57 2.16 -7.73
C SER A 117 -7.22 2.13 -7.01
N ILE A 118 -7.20 1.91 -5.69
CA ILE A 118 -5.94 1.80 -4.94
C ILE A 118 -5.20 0.49 -5.27
N GLN A 119 -5.92 -0.60 -5.47
CA GLN A 119 -5.33 -1.88 -5.89
C GLN A 119 -4.69 -1.75 -7.27
N TYR A 120 -5.35 -1.11 -8.23
CA TYR A 120 -4.80 -0.84 -9.57
C TYR A 120 -3.51 -0.01 -9.49
N THR A 121 -3.51 1.06 -8.69
CA THR A 121 -2.33 1.90 -8.48
C THR A 121 -1.15 1.08 -7.94
N LEU A 122 -1.39 0.25 -6.92
CA LEU A 122 -0.36 -0.61 -6.33
C LEU A 122 0.22 -1.58 -7.37
N GLU A 123 -0.64 -2.25 -8.13
CA GLU A 123 -0.24 -3.21 -9.15
C GLU A 123 0.61 -2.56 -10.24
N LYS A 124 0.20 -1.40 -10.74
CA LYS A 124 0.97 -0.63 -11.74
C LYS A 124 2.31 -0.15 -11.20
N THR A 125 2.34 0.29 -9.95
CA THR A 125 3.58 0.72 -9.29
C THR A 125 4.58 -0.44 -9.19
N ILE A 126 4.12 -1.60 -8.75
CA ILE A 126 4.98 -2.80 -8.63
C ILE A 126 5.49 -3.24 -10.02
N GLN A 127 4.64 -3.24 -11.04
CA GLN A 127 5.03 -3.58 -12.41
C GLN A 127 6.09 -2.60 -12.95
N LYS A 128 5.89 -1.29 -12.75
CA LYS A 128 6.86 -0.26 -13.15
C LYS A 128 8.23 -0.50 -12.51
N TYR A 129 8.28 -0.72 -11.21
CA TYR A 129 9.56 -0.94 -10.52
C TYR A 129 10.20 -2.28 -10.89
N SER A 130 9.42 -3.32 -11.10
CA SER A 130 9.93 -4.61 -11.59
C SER A 130 10.61 -4.46 -12.96
N LYS A 131 9.99 -3.71 -13.88
CA LYS A 131 10.54 -3.43 -15.20
C LYS A 131 11.83 -2.61 -15.10
N GLN A 132 11.83 -1.54 -14.31
CA GLN A 132 13.03 -0.73 -14.09
C GLN A 132 14.17 -1.56 -13.51
N LEU A 133 13.88 -2.45 -12.54
CA LEU A 133 14.87 -3.33 -11.95
C LEU A 133 15.45 -4.29 -13.00
N PHE A 134 14.61 -4.87 -13.86
CA PHE A 134 15.05 -5.75 -14.94
C PHE A 134 16.02 -5.01 -15.89
N GLU A 135 15.64 -3.81 -16.34
CA GLU A 135 16.47 -2.96 -17.20
C GLU A 135 17.80 -2.58 -16.53
N MET A 136 17.78 -2.22 -15.24
CA MET A 136 18.98 -1.85 -14.48
C MET A 136 19.93 -3.02 -14.24
N THR A 137 19.44 -4.24 -14.27
CA THR A 137 20.21 -5.47 -14.02
C THR A 137 20.47 -6.27 -15.30
N GLU A 138 20.23 -5.68 -16.47
CA GLU A 138 20.47 -6.35 -17.75
C GLU A 138 21.91 -6.89 -17.86
N GLY A 139 22.02 -8.16 -18.20
CA GLY A 139 23.31 -8.86 -18.26
C GLY A 139 23.91 -9.25 -16.91
N LEU A 140 23.28 -8.89 -15.78
CA LEU A 140 23.68 -9.25 -14.43
C LEU A 140 22.69 -10.19 -13.75
N ASN A 141 21.39 -10.09 -14.09
CA ASN A 141 20.37 -10.97 -13.54
C ASN A 141 20.37 -12.33 -14.27
N ASP A 142 19.98 -13.37 -13.57
CA ASP A 142 19.80 -14.74 -14.07
C ASP A 142 18.33 -15.07 -14.38
N GLY A 143 17.50 -14.05 -14.56
CA GLY A 143 16.07 -14.19 -14.81
C GLY A 143 15.22 -14.42 -13.55
N ASN A 144 15.81 -14.39 -12.36
CA ASN A 144 15.10 -14.63 -11.10
C ASN A 144 14.84 -13.32 -10.35
N LEU A 145 13.58 -13.08 -9.98
CA LEU A 145 13.17 -11.97 -9.12
C LEU A 145 12.76 -12.50 -7.74
N CYS A 146 13.39 -12.00 -6.70
CA CYS A 146 12.99 -12.24 -5.33
C CYS A 146 12.32 -11.00 -4.75
N ILE A 147 11.12 -11.16 -4.18
CA ILE A 147 10.36 -10.07 -3.56
C ILE A 147 10.11 -10.32 -2.08
N VAL A 148 10.26 -9.26 -1.27
CA VAL A 148 10.08 -9.29 0.18
C VAL A 148 9.40 -8.00 0.66
N GLY A 149 8.96 -8.00 1.91
CA GLY A 149 8.28 -6.87 2.55
C GLY A 149 6.77 -7.06 2.65
N GLY A 150 6.14 -6.42 3.62
CA GLY A 150 4.71 -6.58 3.91
C GLY A 150 3.77 -6.25 2.75
N THR A 151 4.19 -5.40 1.81
CA THR A 151 3.42 -5.12 0.58
C THR A 151 3.25 -6.38 -0.26
N MET A 152 4.21 -7.30 -0.21
CA MET A 152 4.20 -8.55 -0.97
C MET A 152 3.26 -9.62 -0.37
N LEU A 153 2.57 -9.33 0.70
CA LEU A 153 1.41 -10.12 1.16
C LEU A 153 0.17 -9.92 0.25
N ASN A 154 0.23 -8.96 -0.67
CA ASN A 154 -0.83 -8.74 -1.67
C ASN A 154 -0.73 -9.79 -2.80
N CYS A 155 -1.38 -10.92 -2.60
CA CYS A 155 -1.34 -12.05 -3.53
C CYS A 155 -1.89 -11.71 -4.93
N THR A 156 -2.84 -10.78 -5.02
CA THR A 156 -3.41 -10.33 -6.31
C THR A 156 -2.34 -9.59 -7.13
N SER A 157 -1.61 -8.67 -6.50
CA SER A 157 -0.49 -7.96 -7.15
C SER A 157 0.61 -8.92 -7.57
N ASN A 158 0.97 -9.87 -6.70
CA ASN A 158 2.03 -10.84 -6.97
C ASN A 158 1.68 -11.75 -8.16
N TYR A 159 0.42 -12.20 -8.26
CA TYR A 159 -0.02 -13.00 -9.41
C TYR A 159 0.04 -12.20 -10.72
N LYS A 160 -0.41 -10.94 -10.71
CA LYS A 160 -0.33 -10.08 -11.90
C LYS A 160 1.11 -9.76 -12.26
N LEU A 161 1.98 -9.53 -11.28
CA LEU A 161 3.41 -9.35 -11.49
C LEU A 161 4.01 -10.57 -12.19
N LEU A 162 3.80 -11.77 -11.67
CA LEU A 162 4.27 -13.03 -12.25
C LEU A 162 3.86 -13.20 -13.72
N LYS A 163 2.69 -12.69 -14.11
CA LYS A 163 2.17 -12.80 -15.49
C LYS A 163 2.70 -11.76 -16.45
N GLN A 164 3.25 -10.66 -15.95
CA GLN A 164 3.55 -9.44 -16.74
C GLN A 164 4.99 -8.94 -16.56
N MET A 165 5.78 -9.55 -15.68
CA MET A 165 7.19 -9.18 -15.48
C MET A 165 8.07 -9.70 -16.62
N ASP A 166 9.22 -9.06 -16.79
CA ASP A 166 10.24 -9.46 -17.76
C ASP A 166 11.20 -10.54 -17.21
N PHE A 167 11.16 -10.81 -15.90
CA PHE A 167 11.89 -11.91 -15.27
C PHE A 167 11.21 -13.26 -15.55
N ASP A 168 12.01 -14.32 -15.64
CA ASP A 168 11.52 -15.69 -15.91
C ASP A 168 10.82 -16.30 -14.69
N ASN A 169 11.33 -16.02 -13.49
CA ASN A 169 10.85 -16.61 -12.25
C ASN A 169 10.64 -15.55 -11.18
N LEU A 170 9.58 -15.76 -10.38
CA LEU A 170 9.29 -14.97 -9.18
C LEU A 170 9.38 -15.86 -7.95
N TYR A 171 10.26 -15.51 -7.02
CA TYR A 171 10.33 -16.12 -5.71
C TYR A 171 9.80 -15.19 -4.63
N MET A 172 8.94 -15.72 -3.79
CA MET A 172 8.38 -15.04 -2.64
C MET A 172 8.34 -16.00 -1.46
N TYR A 173 9.00 -15.61 -0.36
CA TYR A 173 8.89 -16.36 0.88
C TYR A 173 7.52 -16.13 1.52
N PRO A 174 6.82 -17.17 2.04
CA PRO A 174 5.47 -17.02 2.58
C PRO A 174 5.34 -15.99 3.73
N ALA A 175 6.38 -15.88 4.57
CA ALA A 175 6.49 -14.85 5.60
C ALA A 175 7.28 -13.65 5.07
N THR A 176 6.72 -12.90 4.12
CA THR A 176 7.40 -11.78 3.48
C THR A 176 7.48 -10.53 4.35
N GLY A 177 6.67 -10.41 5.41
CA GLY A 177 6.64 -9.30 6.35
C GLY A 177 7.71 -9.42 7.45
N ASP A 178 7.50 -8.67 8.53
CA ASP A 178 8.41 -8.62 9.69
C ASP A 178 8.56 -9.98 10.39
N ASP A 179 7.58 -10.85 10.26
CA ASP A 179 7.59 -12.23 10.74
C ASP A 179 8.68 -13.11 10.09
N GLY A 180 9.11 -12.78 8.87
CA GLY A 180 10.21 -13.45 8.16
C GLY A 180 11.60 -13.10 8.67
N LEU A 181 11.76 -12.04 9.46
CA LEU A 181 13.06 -11.59 9.97
C LEU A 181 13.76 -12.66 10.82
N SER A 182 13.02 -13.42 11.61
CA SER A 182 13.54 -14.49 12.45
C SER A 182 14.17 -15.61 11.62
N VAL A 183 13.55 -15.99 10.52
CA VAL A 183 14.07 -16.99 9.59
C VAL A 183 15.30 -16.47 8.86
N GLY A 184 15.25 -15.21 8.39
CA GLY A 184 16.39 -14.55 7.76
C GLY A 184 17.61 -14.48 8.67
N ALA A 185 17.42 -14.14 9.94
CA ALA A 185 18.49 -14.14 10.94
C ALA A 185 19.08 -15.54 11.16
N ALA A 186 18.24 -16.56 11.28
CA ALA A 186 18.69 -17.95 11.45
C ALA A 186 19.50 -18.44 10.24
N LEU A 187 19.04 -18.16 9.03
CA LEU A 187 19.76 -18.50 7.79
C LEU A 187 21.10 -17.77 7.72
N PHE A 188 21.13 -16.47 8.02
CA PHE A 188 22.36 -15.69 8.03
C PHE A 188 23.38 -16.28 9.00
N CYS A 189 23.00 -16.60 10.23
CA CYS A 189 23.89 -17.25 11.20
C CYS A 189 24.40 -18.60 10.69
N SER A 190 23.54 -19.39 10.05
CA SER A 190 23.93 -20.69 9.48
C SER A 190 24.96 -20.60 8.36
N TYR A 191 24.95 -19.51 7.60
CA TYR A 191 25.93 -19.26 6.53
C TYR A 191 27.27 -18.75 7.04
N GLN A 192 27.30 -18.20 8.26
CA GLN A 192 28.56 -17.68 8.87
C GLN A 192 29.33 -18.72 9.66
N LEU A 193 28.73 -19.87 9.98
CA LEU A 193 29.34 -21.00 10.69
C LEU A 193 29.87 -22.02 9.71
#